data_9916d6e806944a2b126719b459621707
#
_entry.id   9916d6e806944a2b126719b459621707
#
_cell.length_a   1.000
_cell.length_b   1.000
_cell.length_c   1.000
_cell.angle_alpha   90.00
_cell.angle_beta   90.00
_cell.angle_gamma   90.00
#
_symmetry.space_group_name_H-M   'P 1'
#
loop_
_entity.id
_entity.type
_entity.pdbx_description
1 polymer ?
#
loop_
_entity_poly.entity_id
_entity_poly.type
_entity_poly.pdbx_seq_one_letter_code
_entity_poly.pdbx_strand_id
1 'polypeptide(L)'
;MDRDTAMVSEDWAVLGDELARWREAGRSATFWWRDDDAVQRTPALERLLGLAREFEMPLALAVVPAAAQASLFDALPESVCVLQHGVDHRDRSSAGAKRSEFPFDEPADAALARIAEGGARLARLAGARWSAAFAPPWNRLPAALAARLPAAGLRGLSAFGARACAYPAAGLVQVNTHVDLIAWREDRGFVGVRSALAQAVRHLAARRRGEADPDEPTGWLTHHLQHDAATWDFLARLLASMRRDPAVRWLSAQPLFAAQQT
;
A
#
# COMPACT_ATOMS: atom_id res chain seq x y z
N MET A 1 -34.74 10.01 8.45
CA MET A 1 -33.39 9.74 7.95
C MET A 1 -32.43 10.36 8.96
N ASP A 2 -31.69 9.53 9.67
CA ASP A 2 -30.83 9.96 10.77
C ASP A 2 -29.71 10.88 10.26
N ARG A 3 -29.31 11.89 11.07
CA ARG A 3 -28.22 12.84 10.70
C ARG A 3 -26.92 12.12 10.33
N ASP A 4 -26.60 11.02 11.01
CA ASP A 4 -25.42 10.23 10.73
C ASP A 4 -25.48 9.54 9.36
N THR A 5 -26.64 9.03 8.95
CA THR A 5 -26.83 8.40 7.64
C THR A 5 -26.73 9.44 6.51
N ALA A 6 -27.26 10.65 6.71
CA ALA A 6 -27.16 11.72 5.74
C ALA A 6 -25.71 12.22 5.59
N MET A 7 -24.98 12.39 6.69
CA MET A 7 -23.59 12.83 6.70
C MET A 7 -22.65 11.81 6.05
N VAL A 8 -22.84 10.51 6.29
CA VAL A 8 -22.09 9.43 5.61
C VAL A 8 -22.39 9.42 4.12
N SER A 9 -23.64 9.73 3.69
CA SER A 9 -23.99 9.85 2.27
C SER A 9 -23.27 11.00 1.58
N GLU A 10 -23.15 12.16 2.25
CA GLU A 10 -22.43 13.33 1.75
C GLU A 10 -20.93 13.07 1.59
N ASP A 11 -20.30 12.38 2.55
CA ASP A 11 -18.88 12.05 2.47
C ASP A 11 -18.55 11.17 1.24
N TRP A 12 -19.42 10.21 0.90
CA TRP A 12 -19.26 9.37 -0.31
C TRP A 12 -19.52 10.15 -1.61
N ALA A 13 -20.40 11.14 -1.57
CA ALA A 13 -20.67 11.99 -2.73
C ALA A 13 -19.41 12.76 -3.16
N VAL A 14 -18.58 13.21 -2.21
CA VAL A 14 -17.32 13.93 -2.51
C VAL A 14 -16.36 13.08 -3.35
N LEU A 15 -16.25 11.77 -3.07
CA LEU A 15 -15.46 10.86 -3.91
C LEU A 15 -16.11 10.68 -5.29
N GLY A 16 -17.43 10.48 -5.35
CA GLY A 16 -18.19 10.36 -6.59
C GLY A 16 -18.03 11.58 -7.51
N ASP A 17 -18.09 12.77 -6.93
CA ASP A 17 -17.89 14.04 -7.66
C ASP A 17 -16.46 14.15 -8.24
N GLU A 18 -15.45 13.76 -7.48
CA GLU A 18 -14.08 13.77 -8.01
C GLU A 18 -13.88 12.73 -9.13
N LEU A 19 -14.46 11.54 -8.98
CA LEU A 19 -14.44 10.53 -10.05
C LEU A 19 -15.21 10.98 -11.31
N ALA A 20 -16.31 11.73 -11.13
CA ALA A 20 -17.02 12.36 -12.25
C ALA A 20 -16.12 13.34 -13.02
N ARG A 21 -15.32 14.18 -12.31
CA ARG A 21 -14.35 15.09 -12.94
C ARG A 21 -13.26 14.36 -13.71
N TRP A 22 -12.80 13.20 -13.23
CA TRP A 22 -11.87 12.36 -13.97
C TRP A 22 -12.49 11.85 -15.29
N ARG A 23 -13.76 11.41 -15.24
CA ARG A 23 -14.50 10.96 -16.40
C ARG A 23 -14.75 12.08 -17.42
N GLU A 24 -15.13 13.27 -16.94
CA GLU A 24 -15.30 14.47 -17.78
C GLU A 24 -14.00 14.88 -18.47
N ALA A 25 -12.86 14.68 -17.80
CA ALA A 25 -11.54 14.88 -18.39
C ALA A 25 -11.12 13.76 -19.37
N GLY A 26 -11.96 12.77 -19.66
CA GLY A 26 -11.65 11.62 -20.52
C GLY A 26 -10.56 10.71 -19.93
N ARG A 27 -10.37 10.70 -18.61
CA ARG A 27 -9.31 9.97 -17.90
C ARG A 27 -9.88 8.95 -16.93
N SER A 28 -9.13 7.87 -16.69
CA SER A 28 -9.45 6.91 -15.64
C SER A 28 -8.65 7.22 -14.37
N ALA A 29 -9.33 7.23 -13.22
CA ALA A 29 -8.70 7.27 -11.91
C ALA A 29 -8.12 5.89 -11.59
N THR A 30 -6.80 5.80 -11.48
CA THR A 30 -6.11 4.56 -11.17
C THR A 30 -5.86 4.44 -9.67
N PHE A 31 -6.07 3.21 -9.16
CA PHE A 31 -5.90 2.85 -7.76
C PHE A 31 -5.08 1.58 -7.61
N TRP A 32 -4.51 1.38 -6.42
CA TRP A 32 -3.93 0.12 -6.00
C TRP A 32 -4.09 -0.08 -4.50
N TRP A 33 -3.88 -1.30 -4.01
CA TRP A 33 -4.14 -1.65 -2.63
C TRP A 33 -2.98 -2.42 -2.03
N ARG A 34 -2.44 -1.94 -0.89
CA ARG A 34 -1.39 -2.56 -0.10
C ARG A 34 -1.90 -2.82 1.30
N ASP A 35 -1.64 -4.02 1.81
CA ASP A 35 -1.87 -4.38 3.20
C ASP A 35 -0.54 -4.74 3.86
N ASP A 36 -0.25 -4.12 4.99
CA ASP A 36 1.03 -4.26 5.69
C ASP A 36 0.95 -5.27 6.86
N ASP A 37 2.12 -5.70 7.37
CA ASP A 37 2.32 -6.55 8.55
C ASP A 37 1.92 -8.02 8.40
N ALA A 38 1.72 -8.54 7.20
CA ALA A 38 1.41 -9.94 7.01
C ALA A 38 2.61 -10.84 7.40
N VAL A 39 2.35 -11.89 8.21
CA VAL A 39 3.37 -12.88 8.63
C VAL A 39 2.85 -14.30 8.60
N GLN A 40 1.57 -14.52 8.82
CA GLN A 40 0.92 -15.84 8.89
C GLN A 40 -0.56 -15.75 8.52
N ARG A 41 -1.17 -16.90 8.28
CA ARG A 41 -2.64 -17.00 8.12
C ARG A 41 -3.33 -16.67 9.44
N THR A 42 -4.27 -15.74 9.40
CA THR A 42 -5.11 -15.33 10.53
C THR A 42 -6.55 -15.18 10.05
N PRO A 43 -7.56 -15.25 10.94
CA PRO A 43 -8.95 -14.97 10.56
C PRO A 43 -9.12 -13.60 9.90
N ALA A 44 -8.37 -12.60 10.35
CA ALA A 44 -8.38 -11.25 9.76
C ALA A 44 -7.81 -11.26 8.32
N LEU A 45 -6.70 -11.96 8.07
CA LEU A 45 -6.15 -12.12 6.73
C LEU A 45 -7.11 -12.89 5.81
N GLU A 46 -7.76 -13.95 6.31
CA GLU A 46 -8.75 -14.68 5.52
C GLU A 46 -9.93 -13.79 5.13
N ARG A 47 -10.40 -12.92 6.02
CA ARG A 47 -11.43 -11.92 5.72
C ARG A 47 -10.96 -10.94 4.64
N LEU A 48 -9.72 -10.44 4.73
CA LEU A 48 -9.13 -9.56 3.73
C LEU A 48 -9.05 -10.22 2.35
N LEU A 49 -8.53 -11.44 2.29
CA LEU A 49 -8.45 -12.24 1.06
C LEU A 49 -9.84 -12.59 0.51
N GLY A 50 -10.82 -12.78 1.40
CA GLY A 50 -12.23 -12.97 1.06
C GLY A 50 -12.79 -11.75 0.31
N LEU A 51 -12.57 -10.54 0.84
CA LEU A 51 -12.98 -9.30 0.20
C LEU A 51 -12.27 -9.09 -1.15
N ALA A 52 -10.96 -9.34 -1.22
CA ALA A 52 -10.20 -9.22 -2.46
C ALA A 52 -10.78 -10.16 -3.56
N ARG A 53 -11.16 -11.38 -3.20
CA ARG A 53 -11.83 -12.33 -4.10
C ARG A 53 -13.24 -11.91 -4.49
N GLU A 54 -14.07 -11.55 -3.52
CA GLU A 54 -15.47 -11.17 -3.73
C GLU A 54 -15.61 -10.01 -4.70
N PHE A 55 -14.74 -9.01 -4.56
CA PHE A 55 -14.76 -7.82 -5.40
C PHE A 55 -13.80 -7.90 -6.60
N GLU A 56 -13.05 -9.02 -6.76
CA GLU A 56 -12.05 -9.21 -7.82
C GLU A 56 -10.97 -8.12 -7.83
N MET A 57 -10.54 -7.68 -6.63
CA MET A 57 -9.57 -6.61 -6.48
C MET A 57 -8.14 -7.14 -6.33
N PRO A 58 -7.17 -6.58 -7.06
CA PRO A 58 -5.78 -6.90 -6.84
C PRO A 58 -5.31 -6.37 -5.49
N LEU A 59 -4.61 -7.22 -4.74
CA LEU A 59 -4.08 -6.91 -3.42
C LEU A 59 -2.57 -7.19 -3.36
N ALA A 60 -1.81 -6.27 -2.80
CA ALA A 60 -0.41 -6.46 -2.47
C ALA A 60 -0.25 -6.68 -0.96
N LEU A 61 0.22 -7.85 -0.55
CA LEU A 61 0.58 -8.13 0.83
C LEU A 61 2.05 -7.75 1.05
N ALA A 62 2.29 -6.75 1.88
CA ALA A 62 3.63 -6.42 2.36
C ALA A 62 3.95 -7.31 3.58
N VAL A 63 4.84 -8.27 3.36
CA VAL A 63 5.14 -9.36 4.30
C VAL A 63 6.46 -9.10 5.01
N VAL A 64 6.48 -9.29 6.34
CA VAL A 64 7.70 -9.19 7.17
C VAL A 64 8.53 -10.47 7.02
N PRO A 65 9.70 -10.44 6.35
CA PRO A 65 10.42 -11.65 5.98
C PRO A 65 10.81 -12.54 7.16
N ALA A 66 11.34 -11.96 8.23
CA ALA A 66 11.87 -12.73 9.36
C ALA A 66 10.79 -13.55 10.09
N ALA A 67 9.56 -13.06 10.11
CA ALA A 67 8.44 -13.71 10.79
C ALA A 67 7.51 -14.49 9.85
N ALA A 68 7.75 -14.43 8.53
CA ALA A 68 6.89 -15.07 7.53
C ALA A 68 6.86 -16.59 7.68
N GLN A 69 5.67 -17.15 7.87
CA GLN A 69 5.43 -18.59 7.90
C GLN A 69 5.12 -19.10 6.49
N ALA A 70 5.60 -20.30 6.16
CA ALA A 70 5.37 -20.90 4.84
C ALA A 70 3.88 -21.02 4.49
N SER A 71 3.05 -21.37 5.47
CA SER A 71 1.60 -21.47 5.33
C SER A 71 0.89 -20.18 4.90
N LEU A 72 1.51 -19.01 5.09
CA LEU A 72 0.99 -17.75 4.57
C LEU A 72 0.77 -17.78 3.06
N PHE A 73 1.68 -18.45 2.35
CA PHE A 73 1.72 -18.46 0.89
C PHE A 73 0.88 -19.56 0.25
N ASP A 74 0.37 -20.49 1.08
CA ASP A 74 -0.49 -21.58 0.60
C ASP A 74 -1.78 -21.03 0.02
N ALA A 75 -2.08 -21.39 -1.23
CA ALA A 75 -3.33 -21.04 -1.92
C ALA A 75 -3.67 -19.52 -1.92
N LEU A 76 -2.65 -18.64 -2.00
CA LEU A 76 -2.90 -17.22 -2.25
C LEU A 76 -3.62 -17.04 -3.60
N PRO A 77 -4.70 -16.22 -3.67
CA PRO A 77 -5.39 -15.92 -4.91
C PRO A 77 -4.46 -15.35 -5.99
N GLU A 78 -4.80 -15.54 -7.25
CA GLU A 78 -3.99 -15.01 -8.37
C GLU A 78 -3.89 -13.49 -8.38
N SER A 79 -4.91 -12.81 -7.90
CA SER A 79 -4.96 -11.35 -7.74
C SER A 79 -4.07 -10.82 -6.60
N VAL A 80 -3.49 -11.71 -5.78
CA VAL A 80 -2.64 -11.32 -4.64
C VAL A 80 -1.17 -11.45 -5.01
N CYS A 81 -0.39 -10.40 -4.80
CA CYS A 81 1.07 -10.44 -4.87
C CYS A 81 1.71 -10.12 -3.51
N VAL A 82 2.99 -10.44 -3.38
CA VAL A 82 3.77 -10.31 -2.15
C VAL A 82 4.87 -9.29 -2.35
N LEU A 83 4.95 -8.29 -1.47
CA LEU A 83 6.02 -7.32 -1.34
C LEU A 83 6.82 -7.61 -0.07
N GLN A 84 8.02 -7.06 0.01
CA GLN A 84 8.82 -7.11 1.23
C GLN A 84 8.47 -5.95 2.17
N HIS A 85 8.08 -6.25 3.43
CA HIS A 85 7.86 -5.24 4.48
C HIS A 85 9.01 -5.23 5.47
N GLY A 86 9.99 -4.35 5.22
CA GLY A 86 11.21 -4.34 6.02
C GLY A 86 11.97 -5.66 6.00
N VAL A 87 12.51 -6.04 7.17
CA VAL A 87 13.18 -7.32 7.42
C VAL A 87 12.54 -8.04 8.60
N ASP A 88 12.52 -7.42 9.78
CA ASP A 88 11.98 -7.97 11.02
C ASP A 88 11.04 -7.01 11.77
N HIS A 89 10.75 -5.85 11.17
CA HIS A 89 9.87 -4.81 11.70
C HIS A 89 10.26 -4.32 13.10
N ARG A 90 11.55 -4.33 13.43
CA ARG A 90 12.06 -3.82 14.71
C ARG A 90 12.45 -2.36 14.59
N ASP A 91 11.99 -1.57 15.55
CA ASP A 91 12.43 -0.19 15.69
C ASP A 91 13.90 -0.15 16.18
N ARG A 92 14.77 0.45 15.36
CA ARG A 92 16.19 0.64 15.61
C ARG A 92 16.56 2.13 15.78
N SER A 93 15.54 3.00 15.82
CA SER A 93 15.77 4.44 15.99
C SER A 93 16.30 4.76 17.38
N SER A 94 17.09 5.83 17.49
CA SER A 94 17.56 6.38 18.76
C SER A 94 16.39 6.86 19.62
N ALA A 95 16.58 6.89 20.93
CA ALA A 95 15.56 7.36 21.87
C ALA A 95 15.04 8.77 21.49
N GLY A 96 13.73 8.94 21.40
CA GLY A 96 13.08 10.20 21.00
C GLY A 96 13.03 10.47 19.51
N ALA A 97 13.67 9.67 18.67
CA ALA A 97 13.55 9.76 17.23
C ALA A 97 12.24 9.11 16.72
N LYS A 98 11.87 9.40 15.48
CA LYS A 98 10.77 8.72 14.84
C LYS A 98 11.16 7.27 14.55
N ARG A 99 10.27 6.34 14.85
CA ARG A 99 10.48 4.91 14.60
C ARG A 99 10.99 4.64 13.18
N SER A 100 12.02 3.83 13.08
CA SER A 100 12.60 3.36 11.82
C SER A 100 13.30 2.02 12.02
N GLU A 101 13.10 1.10 11.09
CA GLU A 101 13.88 -0.13 11.03
C GLU A 101 15.30 0.11 10.49
N PHE A 102 15.47 1.21 9.74
CA PHE A 102 16.71 1.58 9.06
C PHE A 102 17.08 3.02 9.45
N PRO A 103 17.67 3.24 10.62
CA PRO A 103 18.10 4.57 11.05
C PRO A 103 19.28 5.09 10.21
N PHE A 104 19.49 6.40 10.20
CA PHE A 104 20.53 7.05 9.38
C PHE A 104 21.97 6.67 9.75
N ASP A 105 22.20 6.27 10.99
CA ASP A 105 23.49 5.89 11.53
C ASP A 105 23.83 4.41 11.34
N GLU A 106 22.90 3.61 10.82
CA GLU A 106 23.18 2.23 10.43
C GLU A 106 24.05 2.17 9.17
N PRO A 107 25.13 1.33 9.15
CA PRO A 107 25.90 1.11 7.93
C PRO A 107 25.02 0.58 6.79
N ALA A 108 24.97 1.34 5.68
CA ALA A 108 24.09 1.04 4.55
C ALA A 108 24.32 -0.36 3.95
N ASP A 109 25.56 -0.87 3.97
CA ASP A 109 25.89 -2.21 3.48
C ASP A 109 25.27 -3.31 4.35
N ALA A 110 25.27 -3.13 5.67
CA ALA A 110 24.66 -4.07 6.60
C ALA A 110 23.13 -4.10 6.46
N ALA A 111 22.52 -2.91 6.35
CA ALA A 111 21.08 -2.79 6.07
C ALA A 111 20.71 -3.46 4.73
N LEU A 112 21.48 -3.19 3.68
CA LEU A 112 21.23 -3.72 2.34
C LEU A 112 21.36 -5.25 2.29
N ALA A 113 22.36 -5.82 2.99
CA ALA A 113 22.53 -7.27 3.08
C ALA A 113 21.31 -7.94 3.73
N ARG A 114 20.80 -7.38 4.85
CA ARG A 114 19.60 -7.88 5.52
C ARG A 114 18.37 -7.77 4.61
N ILE A 115 18.22 -6.67 3.88
CA ILE A 115 17.12 -6.47 2.93
C ILE A 115 17.19 -7.51 1.81
N ALA A 116 18.38 -7.74 1.23
CA ALA A 116 18.58 -8.74 0.17
C ALA A 116 18.25 -10.15 0.64
N GLU A 117 18.67 -10.53 1.84
CA GLU A 117 18.35 -11.84 2.43
C GLU A 117 16.83 -12.01 2.63
N GLY A 118 16.17 -10.99 3.17
CA GLY A 118 14.71 -10.97 3.33
C GLY A 118 13.98 -11.13 2.01
N GLY A 119 14.40 -10.41 0.97
CA GLY A 119 13.84 -10.51 -0.38
C GLY A 119 14.03 -11.89 -1.00
N ALA A 120 15.24 -12.47 -0.89
CA ALA A 120 15.51 -13.82 -1.37
C ALA A 120 14.66 -14.88 -0.65
N ARG A 121 14.43 -14.72 0.67
CA ARG A 121 13.52 -15.59 1.42
C ARG A 121 12.10 -15.52 0.91
N LEU A 122 11.54 -14.30 0.74
CA LEU A 122 10.17 -14.11 0.25
C LEU A 122 10.01 -14.58 -1.19
N ALA A 123 10.99 -14.36 -2.05
CA ALA A 123 10.98 -14.84 -3.43
C ALA A 123 10.84 -16.38 -3.51
N ARG A 124 11.56 -17.10 -2.62
CA ARG A 124 11.43 -18.57 -2.55
C ARG A 124 10.06 -19.01 -2.02
N LEU A 125 9.50 -18.31 -1.01
CA LEU A 125 8.24 -18.69 -0.39
C LEU A 125 7.02 -18.32 -1.25
N ALA A 126 7.04 -17.15 -1.87
CA ALA A 126 5.91 -16.63 -2.65
C ALA A 126 5.92 -17.07 -4.12
N GLY A 127 7.07 -17.52 -4.64
CA GLY A 127 7.19 -18.00 -6.03
C GLY A 127 6.69 -16.95 -7.03
N ALA A 128 5.74 -17.32 -7.88
CA ALA A 128 5.16 -16.45 -8.90
C ALA A 128 4.37 -15.26 -8.33
N ARG A 129 4.03 -15.27 -7.05
CA ARG A 129 3.36 -14.13 -6.37
C ARG A 129 4.35 -13.05 -5.92
N TRP A 130 5.64 -13.33 -5.94
CA TRP A 130 6.66 -12.36 -5.54
C TRP A 130 6.69 -11.16 -6.50
N SER A 131 6.70 -9.97 -5.92
CA SER A 131 7.02 -8.73 -6.60
C SER A 131 8.21 -8.09 -5.90
N ALA A 132 9.28 -7.83 -6.64
CA ALA A 132 10.54 -7.32 -6.10
C ALA A 132 10.43 -5.84 -5.66
N ALA A 133 9.48 -5.57 -4.76
CA ALA A 133 9.21 -4.24 -4.22
C ALA A 133 9.33 -4.22 -2.70
N PHE A 134 9.77 -3.09 -2.18
CA PHE A 134 10.05 -2.84 -0.77
C PHE A 134 9.11 -1.80 -0.19
N ALA A 135 8.43 -2.15 0.89
CA ALA A 135 7.66 -1.24 1.72
C ALA A 135 8.37 -1.11 3.09
N PRO A 136 9.03 0.02 3.38
CA PRO A 136 9.73 0.16 4.65
C PRO A 136 8.72 0.29 5.80
N PRO A 137 8.95 -0.37 6.95
CA PRO A 137 8.17 -0.16 8.16
C PRO A 137 8.07 1.31 8.53
N TRP A 138 6.89 1.70 9.03
CA TRP A 138 6.54 3.11 9.31
C TRP A 138 6.71 4.04 8.10
N ASN A 139 6.78 3.49 6.88
CA ASN A 139 7.02 4.24 5.64
C ASN A 139 8.29 5.10 5.68
N ARG A 140 9.35 4.63 6.37
CA ARG A 140 10.61 5.36 6.54
C ARG A 140 11.81 4.57 6.07
N LEU A 141 12.54 5.19 5.13
CA LEU A 141 13.79 4.68 4.61
C LEU A 141 14.70 5.87 4.26
N PRO A 142 15.98 5.89 4.69
CA PRO A 142 16.94 6.89 4.24
C PRO A 142 17.07 6.91 2.72
N ALA A 143 17.06 8.10 2.10
CA ALA A 143 17.15 8.23 0.64
C ALA A 143 18.39 7.56 0.06
N ALA A 144 19.53 7.63 0.77
CA ALA A 144 20.77 6.97 0.36
C ALA A 144 20.63 5.43 0.33
N LEU A 145 19.88 4.84 1.27
CA LEU A 145 19.60 3.41 1.27
C LEU A 145 18.55 3.05 0.20
N ALA A 146 17.51 3.89 0.03
CA ALA A 146 16.53 3.71 -1.02
C ALA A 146 17.16 3.62 -2.41
N ALA A 147 18.11 4.51 -2.73
CA ALA A 147 18.84 4.50 -3.99
C ALA A 147 19.64 3.21 -4.25
N ARG A 148 19.92 2.43 -3.22
CA ARG A 148 20.69 1.17 -3.30
C ARG A 148 19.83 -0.09 -3.35
N LEU A 149 18.51 0.01 -3.21
CA LEU A 149 17.59 -1.14 -3.27
C LEU A 149 17.78 -2.02 -4.53
N PRO A 150 18.10 -1.45 -5.72
CA PRO A 150 18.38 -2.28 -6.90
C PRO A 150 19.55 -3.26 -6.71
N ALA A 151 20.57 -2.90 -5.91
CA ALA A 151 21.68 -3.79 -5.60
C ALA A 151 21.25 -4.97 -4.69
N ALA A 152 20.12 -4.85 -3.97
CA ALA A 152 19.50 -5.93 -3.23
C ALA A 152 18.49 -6.75 -4.06
N GLY A 153 18.42 -6.52 -5.38
CA GLY A 153 17.49 -7.20 -6.28
C GLY A 153 16.05 -6.65 -6.27
N LEU A 154 15.83 -5.52 -5.60
CA LEU A 154 14.53 -4.86 -5.52
C LEU A 154 14.40 -3.81 -6.62
N ARG A 155 13.22 -3.71 -7.21
CA ARG A 155 12.92 -2.78 -8.30
C ARG A 155 11.82 -1.79 -7.97
N GLY A 156 11.11 -2.01 -6.89
CA GLY A 156 10.03 -1.17 -6.41
C GLY A 156 10.27 -0.64 -5.00
N LEU A 157 9.81 0.58 -4.75
CA LEU A 157 9.72 1.19 -3.44
C LEU A 157 8.30 1.71 -3.23
N SER A 158 7.73 1.43 -2.06
CA SER A 158 6.43 1.97 -1.67
C SER A 158 6.47 2.53 -0.26
N ALA A 159 6.34 3.83 -0.14
CA ALA A 159 6.19 4.56 1.12
C ALA A 159 4.78 5.17 1.22
N PHE A 160 4.62 6.32 1.89
CA PHE A 160 3.35 7.00 2.08
C PHE A 160 3.41 8.46 1.61
N GLY A 161 2.33 8.91 0.95
CA GLY A 161 2.20 10.24 0.38
C GLY A 161 2.66 10.32 -1.07
N ALA A 162 2.32 11.41 -1.75
CA ALA A 162 2.68 11.62 -3.17
C ALA A 162 4.20 11.50 -3.38
N ARG A 163 4.61 10.74 -4.38
CA ARG A 163 6.04 10.60 -4.74
C ARG A 163 6.60 11.89 -5.31
N ALA A 164 7.85 12.18 -4.98
CA ALA A 164 8.55 13.32 -5.57
C ALA A 164 8.99 13.05 -7.03
N CYS A 165 9.28 11.78 -7.34
CA CYS A 165 9.60 11.33 -8.70
C CYS A 165 9.27 9.85 -8.85
N ALA A 166 9.01 9.42 -10.09
CA ALA A 166 8.68 8.02 -10.40
C ALA A 166 9.89 7.09 -10.24
N TYR A 167 11.09 7.58 -10.50
CA TYR A 167 12.33 6.80 -10.52
C TYR A 167 13.39 7.46 -9.63
N PRO A 168 13.36 7.21 -8.30
CA PRO A 168 14.31 7.82 -7.36
C PRO A 168 15.75 7.32 -7.53
N ALA A 169 15.94 6.22 -8.23
CA ALA A 169 17.25 5.69 -8.64
C ALA A 169 17.11 4.86 -9.92
N ALA A 170 18.24 4.64 -10.61
CA ALA A 170 18.28 3.77 -11.79
C ALA A 170 17.80 2.36 -11.42
N GLY A 171 16.81 1.83 -12.16
CA GLY A 171 16.22 0.51 -11.93
C GLY A 171 15.27 0.43 -10.72
N LEU A 172 14.89 1.55 -10.11
CA LEU A 172 13.95 1.62 -9.01
C LEU A 172 12.74 2.49 -9.38
N VAL A 173 11.54 1.91 -9.35
CA VAL A 173 10.28 2.65 -9.48
C VAL A 173 9.67 2.88 -8.09
N GLN A 174 9.10 4.06 -7.86
CA GLN A 174 8.40 4.37 -6.62
C GLN A 174 6.90 4.54 -6.88
N VAL A 175 6.08 3.80 -6.11
CA VAL A 175 4.61 3.92 -6.10
C VAL A 175 4.14 3.85 -4.66
N ASN A 176 3.62 4.94 -4.14
CA ASN A 176 3.26 5.06 -2.73
C ASN A 176 1.78 4.75 -2.47
N THR A 177 1.45 4.57 -1.18
CA THR A 177 0.08 4.65 -0.68
C THR A 177 -0.24 6.07 -0.21
N HIS A 178 -1.52 6.44 -0.20
CA HIS A 178 -1.96 7.82 0.03
C HIS A 178 -3.09 7.93 1.06
N VAL A 179 -3.76 6.81 1.31
CA VAL A 179 -4.87 6.70 2.26
C VAL A 179 -4.54 5.59 3.24
N ASP A 180 -4.35 5.96 4.50
CA ASP A 180 -4.19 4.99 5.59
C ASP A 180 -5.52 4.90 6.35
N LEU A 181 -6.04 3.68 6.53
CA LEU A 181 -7.32 3.48 7.19
C LEU A 181 -7.21 3.50 8.72
N ILE A 182 -6.01 3.53 9.28
CA ILE A 182 -5.79 3.43 10.73
C ILE A 182 -5.35 4.77 11.34
N ALA A 183 -6.01 5.16 12.41
CA ALA A 183 -5.72 6.36 13.19
C ALA A 183 -4.56 6.11 14.20
N TRP A 184 -3.34 5.92 13.72
CA TRP A 184 -2.16 5.49 14.50
C TRP A 184 -1.82 6.36 15.72
N ARG A 185 -2.19 7.64 15.68
CA ARG A 185 -1.86 8.64 16.73
C ARG A 185 -2.97 8.78 17.77
N GLU A 186 -4.09 8.12 17.56
CA GLU A 186 -5.27 8.13 18.40
C GLU A 186 -5.43 6.76 19.06
N ASP A 187 -6.55 6.10 18.82
CA ASP A 187 -6.89 4.80 19.41
C ASP A 187 -6.43 3.59 18.58
N ARG A 188 -5.81 3.85 17.42
CA ARG A 188 -5.44 2.84 16.39
C ARG A 188 -6.65 2.12 15.78
N GLY A 189 -7.83 2.70 15.89
CA GLY A 189 -9.04 2.27 15.20
C GLY A 189 -9.14 2.86 13.81
N PHE A 190 -10.34 2.80 13.26
CA PHE A 190 -10.64 3.35 11.95
C PHE A 190 -10.49 4.88 11.91
N VAL A 191 -9.81 5.40 10.90
CA VAL A 191 -9.58 6.85 10.71
C VAL A 191 -10.87 7.64 10.41
N GLY A 192 -11.98 6.94 10.21
CA GLY A 192 -13.29 7.52 9.87
C GLY A 192 -13.51 7.71 8.37
N VAL A 193 -14.77 7.54 7.94
CA VAL A 193 -15.19 7.64 6.53
C VAL A 193 -14.74 8.94 5.88
N ARG A 194 -15.05 10.05 6.53
CA ARG A 194 -14.70 11.40 6.03
C ARG A 194 -13.21 11.57 5.82
N SER A 195 -12.38 11.15 6.79
CA SER A 195 -10.93 11.31 6.72
C SER A 195 -10.34 10.43 5.63
N ALA A 196 -10.77 9.17 5.51
CA ALA A 196 -10.31 8.25 4.48
C ALA A 196 -10.64 8.76 3.07
N LEU A 197 -11.90 9.16 2.85
CA LEU A 197 -12.34 9.68 1.55
C LEU A 197 -11.67 11.03 1.21
N ALA A 198 -11.49 11.91 2.20
CA ALA A 198 -10.80 13.18 1.99
C ALA A 198 -9.32 12.99 1.59
N GLN A 199 -8.63 11.99 2.15
CA GLN A 199 -7.27 11.64 1.73
C GLN A 199 -7.25 11.20 0.26
N ALA A 200 -8.16 10.30 -0.14
CA ALA A 200 -8.27 9.82 -1.51
C ALA A 200 -8.57 10.97 -2.50
N VAL A 201 -9.59 11.76 -2.21
CA VAL A 201 -9.99 12.89 -3.05
C VAL A 201 -8.87 13.93 -3.20
N ARG A 202 -8.15 14.21 -2.12
CA ARG A 202 -7.01 15.14 -2.16
C ARG A 202 -5.95 14.68 -3.14
N HIS A 203 -5.55 13.41 -3.09
CA HIS A 203 -4.54 12.88 -4.01
C HIS A 203 -5.07 12.80 -5.44
N LEU A 204 -6.29 12.32 -5.66
CA LEU A 204 -6.93 12.29 -6.98
C LEU A 204 -7.00 13.68 -7.62
N ALA A 205 -7.45 14.68 -6.87
CA ALA A 205 -7.55 16.05 -7.35
C ALA A 205 -6.17 16.65 -7.66
N ALA A 206 -5.16 16.40 -6.83
CA ALA A 206 -3.79 16.84 -7.07
C ALA A 206 -3.22 16.23 -8.37
N ARG A 207 -3.42 14.93 -8.61
CA ARG A 207 -3.05 14.24 -9.87
C ARG A 207 -3.77 14.84 -11.08
N ARG A 208 -5.08 15.07 -10.96
CA ARG A 208 -5.88 15.62 -12.06
C ARG A 208 -5.44 17.04 -12.43
N ARG A 209 -5.04 17.85 -11.43
CA ARG A 209 -4.57 19.24 -11.62
C ARG A 209 -3.08 19.35 -11.96
N GLY A 210 -2.32 18.25 -11.94
CA GLY A 210 -0.88 18.27 -12.17
C GLY A 210 -0.06 18.78 -10.98
N GLU A 211 -0.65 18.82 -9.79
CA GLU A 211 0.00 19.17 -8.51
C GLU A 211 0.72 17.98 -7.87
N ALA A 212 0.39 16.77 -8.31
CA ALA A 212 1.09 15.51 -8.05
C ALA A 212 1.30 14.77 -9.35
N ASP A 213 2.16 13.74 -9.33
CA ASP A 213 2.43 12.92 -10.51
C ASP A 213 1.12 12.28 -11.03
N PRO A 214 0.67 12.61 -12.24
CA PRO A 214 -0.59 12.14 -12.79
C PRO A 214 -0.63 10.62 -12.99
N ASP A 215 0.53 9.98 -13.12
CA ASP A 215 0.67 8.55 -13.39
C ASP A 215 0.81 7.71 -12.12
N GLU A 216 1.03 8.34 -10.93
CA GLU A 216 1.05 7.62 -9.67
C GLU A 216 -0.37 7.18 -9.26
N PRO A 217 -0.72 5.87 -9.22
CA PRO A 217 -2.05 5.46 -8.80
C PRO A 217 -2.30 5.82 -7.32
N THR A 218 -3.53 6.21 -6.98
CA THR A 218 -3.91 6.46 -5.58
C THR A 218 -3.91 5.15 -4.80
N GLY A 219 -3.01 5.02 -3.84
CA GLY A 219 -2.83 3.80 -3.05
C GLY A 219 -3.63 3.82 -1.77
N TRP A 220 -4.37 2.74 -1.50
CA TRP A 220 -5.00 2.43 -0.24
C TRP A 220 -4.07 1.57 0.61
N LEU A 221 -3.88 1.97 1.88
CA LEU A 221 -3.09 1.25 2.86
C LEU A 221 -4.01 0.68 3.93
N THR A 222 -3.94 -0.63 4.10
CA THR A 222 -4.64 -1.36 5.16
C THR A 222 -3.66 -2.11 6.05
N HIS A 223 -4.10 -2.47 7.25
CA HIS A 223 -3.38 -3.27 8.21
C HIS A 223 -4.39 -4.23 8.84
N HIS A 224 -4.62 -5.36 8.20
CA HIS A 224 -5.71 -6.29 8.55
C HIS A 224 -5.75 -6.69 10.03
N LEU A 225 -4.59 -6.73 10.71
CA LEU A 225 -4.50 -7.03 12.14
C LEU A 225 -5.04 -5.92 13.05
N GLN A 226 -5.21 -4.70 12.53
CA GLN A 226 -5.71 -3.53 13.28
C GLN A 226 -7.15 -3.19 12.93
N HIS A 227 -7.76 -3.90 11.97
CA HIS A 227 -9.11 -3.58 11.52
C HIS A 227 -10.16 -3.89 12.60
N ASP A 228 -10.88 -2.88 13.01
CA ASP A 228 -12.13 -2.99 13.75
C ASP A 228 -13.34 -3.21 12.80
N ALA A 229 -14.53 -3.34 13.36
CA ALA A 229 -15.75 -3.54 12.57
C ALA A 229 -16.00 -2.41 11.58
N ALA A 230 -15.77 -1.16 11.98
CA ALA A 230 -15.98 0.02 11.15
C ALA A 230 -15.00 0.08 9.97
N THR A 231 -13.74 -0.32 10.18
CA THR A 231 -12.74 -0.44 9.10
C THR A 231 -13.15 -1.49 8.08
N TRP A 232 -13.62 -2.67 8.54
CA TRP A 232 -14.09 -3.73 7.64
C TRP A 232 -15.30 -3.32 6.82
N ASP A 233 -16.27 -2.65 7.45
CA ASP A 233 -17.49 -2.19 6.77
C ASP A 233 -17.18 -1.09 5.76
N PHE A 234 -16.29 -0.15 6.10
CA PHE A 234 -15.81 0.84 5.16
C PHE A 234 -15.11 0.21 3.96
N LEU A 235 -14.18 -0.72 4.19
CA LEU A 235 -13.42 -1.38 3.13
C LEU A 235 -14.34 -2.15 2.18
N ALA A 236 -15.28 -2.94 2.69
CA ALA A 236 -16.24 -3.66 1.87
C ALA A 236 -17.09 -2.70 1.02
N ARG A 237 -17.59 -1.61 1.61
CA ARG A 237 -18.36 -0.59 0.90
C ARG A 237 -17.53 0.12 -0.17
N LEU A 238 -16.27 0.45 0.14
CA LEU A 238 -15.32 1.06 -0.81
C LEU A 238 -15.12 0.18 -2.04
N LEU A 239 -14.77 -1.08 -1.84
CA LEU A 239 -14.52 -2.03 -2.93
C LEU A 239 -15.78 -2.25 -3.78
N ALA A 240 -16.94 -2.41 -3.14
CA ALA A 240 -18.22 -2.56 -3.82
C ALA A 240 -18.59 -1.34 -4.69
N SER A 241 -18.37 -0.13 -4.17
CA SER A 241 -18.69 1.11 -4.89
C SER A 241 -17.75 1.35 -6.06
N MET A 242 -16.44 1.15 -5.83
CA MET A 242 -15.41 1.46 -6.84
C MET A 242 -15.33 0.40 -7.94
N ARG A 243 -15.73 -0.87 -7.69
CA ARG A 243 -15.76 -1.92 -8.72
C ARG A 243 -16.65 -1.57 -9.91
N ARG A 244 -17.73 -0.82 -9.67
CA ARG A 244 -18.77 -0.52 -10.66
C ARG A 244 -18.59 0.82 -11.35
N ASP A 245 -17.66 1.65 -10.90
CA ASP A 245 -17.45 2.98 -11.48
C ASP A 245 -16.58 2.88 -12.74
N PRO A 246 -17.09 3.28 -13.92
CA PRO A 246 -16.36 3.17 -15.18
C PRO A 246 -15.13 4.10 -15.25
N ALA A 247 -15.03 5.11 -14.37
CA ALA A 247 -13.86 5.97 -14.26
C ALA A 247 -12.75 5.35 -13.42
N VAL A 248 -12.99 4.22 -12.73
CA VAL A 248 -12.06 3.58 -11.80
C VAL A 248 -11.36 2.40 -12.46
N ARG A 249 -10.05 2.32 -12.26
CA ARG A 249 -9.24 1.16 -12.63
C ARG A 249 -8.29 0.78 -11.49
N TRP A 250 -8.44 -0.45 -10.98
CA TRP A 250 -7.53 -1.03 -10.02
C TRP A 250 -6.33 -1.68 -10.71
N LEU A 251 -5.14 -1.43 -10.19
CA LEU A 251 -3.89 -1.93 -10.74
C LEU A 251 -3.26 -2.95 -9.80
N SER A 252 -2.78 -4.06 -10.35
CA SER A 252 -1.95 -5.00 -9.62
C SER A 252 -0.56 -4.40 -9.37
N ALA A 253 0.02 -4.70 -8.22
CA ALA A 253 1.36 -4.22 -7.88
C ALA A 253 2.46 -4.86 -8.75
N GLN A 254 2.28 -6.08 -9.25
CA GLN A 254 3.31 -6.73 -10.09
C GLN A 254 3.68 -5.90 -11.32
N PRO A 255 2.75 -5.46 -12.19
CA PRO A 255 3.10 -4.58 -13.31
C PRO A 255 3.52 -3.16 -12.87
N LEU A 256 3.04 -2.66 -11.72
CA LEU A 256 3.45 -1.35 -11.20
C LEU A 256 4.93 -1.30 -10.83
N PHE A 257 5.47 -2.42 -10.32
CA PHE A 257 6.88 -2.54 -9.91
C PHE A 257 7.72 -3.39 -10.89
N ALA A 258 7.16 -3.80 -12.02
CA ALA A 258 7.93 -4.43 -13.06
C ALA A 258 8.95 -3.43 -13.64
N ALA A 259 10.17 -3.91 -13.91
CA ALA A 259 11.16 -3.09 -14.59
C ALA A 259 10.58 -2.64 -15.93
N GLN A 260 10.48 -1.34 -16.15
CA GLN A 260 10.23 -0.85 -17.49
C GLN A 260 11.49 -1.19 -18.33
N GLN A 261 11.29 -1.96 -19.39
CA GLN A 261 12.33 -2.15 -20.39
C GLN A 261 12.55 -0.78 -21.06
N THR A 262 13.66 -0.14 -20.74
CA THR A 262 14.17 1.03 -21.49
C THR A 262 14.71 0.58 -22.84
#